data_91087e16e607fe946175f2d402b47523
#
_entry.id   91087e16e607fe946175f2d402b47523
#
_cell.length_a   1.000
_cell.length_b   1.000
_cell.length_c   1.000
_cell.angle_alpha   90.00
_cell.angle_beta   90.00
_cell.angle_gamma   90.00
#
_symmetry.space_group_name_H-M   'P 1'
#
loop_
_entity.id
_entity.type
_entity.pdbx_description
1 polymer ?
#
loop_
_entity_poly.entity_id
_entity_poly.type
_entity_poly.pdbx_seq_one_letter_code
_entity_poly.pdbx_strand_id
1 'polypeptide(L)' 'RGGIVIPDLTDHPRLRSLPEVTGPPHLRFYAAHPVESPDGHRVAVLSVVDTVPRDFSAAEAGALRQLALQVGTILFDDY' A
#
# COMPACT_ATOMS: atom_id res chain seq x y z
N ARG A 1 9.46 0.02 -8.07
CA ARG A 1 9.64 -1.09 -7.21
C ARG A 1 9.41 -0.69 -5.74
N GLY A 2 9.28 -1.65 -4.88
CA GLY A 2 8.99 -1.38 -3.49
C GLY A 2 7.53 -1.44 -3.13
N GLY A 3 6.64 -1.67 -4.09
CA GLY A 3 5.26 -1.94 -3.79
C GLY A 3 5.08 -3.30 -3.12
N ILE A 4 4.06 -3.42 -2.30
CA ILE A 4 3.74 -4.67 -1.61
C ILE A 4 2.24 -4.92 -1.74
N VAL A 5 1.87 -6.19 -1.93
CA VAL A 5 0.47 -6.62 -1.97
C VAL A 5 0.34 -7.84 -1.08
N ILE A 6 -0.60 -7.80 -0.16
CA ILE A 6 -0.92 -8.90 0.73
C ILE A 6 -2.41 -9.17 0.59
N PRO A 7 -2.79 -10.18 -0.21
CA PRO A 7 -4.21 -10.47 -0.46
C PRO A 7 -4.99 -10.85 0.80
N ASP A 8 -4.34 -11.52 1.75
CA ASP A 8 -4.98 -11.90 3.00
C ASP A 8 -3.95 -11.81 4.13
N LEU A 9 -4.14 -10.84 5.01
CA LEU A 9 -3.22 -10.60 6.13
C LEU A 9 -3.16 -11.76 7.11
N THR A 10 -4.22 -12.59 7.19
CA THR A 10 -4.21 -13.75 8.08
C THR A 10 -3.23 -14.81 7.62
N ASP A 11 -2.82 -14.78 6.35
CA ASP A 11 -1.83 -15.70 5.80
C ASP A 11 -0.40 -15.18 5.96
N HIS A 12 -0.22 -13.94 6.39
CA HIS A 12 1.10 -13.35 6.50
C HIS A 12 1.76 -13.73 7.83
N PRO A 13 2.98 -14.31 7.82
CA PRO A 13 3.57 -14.85 9.05
C PRO A 13 3.75 -13.82 10.18
N ARG A 14 3.96 -12.56 9.83
CA ARG A 14 4.19 -11.50 10.82
C ARG A 14 2.96 -10.64 11.05
N LEU A 15 2.29 -10.25 9.97
CA LEU A 15 1.23 -9.26 10.05
C LEU A 15 -0.09 -9.84 10.56
N ARG A 16 -0.24 -11.16 10.51
CA ARG A 16 -1.48 -11.81 10.98
C ARG A 16 -1.75 -11.56 12.46
N SER A 17 -0.73 -11.19 13.22
CA SER A 17 -0.88 -10.96 14.67
C SER A 17 -1.05 -9.50 15.03
N LEU A 18 -1.13 -8.58 14.05
CA LEU A 18 -1.36 -7.18 14.34
C LEU A 18 -2.74 -6.98 14.98
N PRO A 19 -2.89 -6.00 15.90
CA PRO A 19 -4.18 -5.75 16.52
C PRO A 19 -5.30 -5.48 15.54
N GLU A 20 -5.00 -4.78 14.41
CA GLU A 20 -5.98 -4.47 13.37
C GLU A 20 -6.44 -5.70 12.60
N VAL A 21 -5.69 -6.79 12.68
CA VAL A 21 -6.03 -8.05 12.00
C VAL A 21 -6.74 -8.98 12.94
N THR A 22 -6.27 -9.12 14.18
CA THR A 22 -6.87 -10.02 15.17
C THR A 22 -8.11 -9.43 15.82
N GLY A 23 -8.19 -8.11 15.90
CA GLY A 23 -9.33 -7.39 16.46
C GLY A 23 -9.90 -6.41 15.45
N PRO A 24 -10.91 -5.61 15.84
CA PRO A 24 -11.49 -4.65 14.92
C PRO A 24 -10.43 -3.69 14.40
N PRO A 25 -10.52 -3.30 13.12
CA PRO A 25 -11.57 -3.60 12.13
C PRO A 25 -11.40 -4.92 11.38
N HIS A 26 -10.53 -5.81 11.80
CA HIS A 26 -10.30 -7.11 11.16
C HIS A 26 -9.84 -6.94 9.71
N LEU A 27 -8.75 -6.21 9.51
CA LEU A 27 -8.19 -6.00 8.18
C LEU A 27 -7.74 -7.32 7.56
N ARG A 28 -7.98 -7.47 6.27
CA ARG A 28 -7.62 -8.69 5.54
C ARG A 28 -6.74 -8.41 4.33
N PHE A 29 -7.00 -7.32 3.63
CA PHE A 29 -6.26 -6.94 2.42
C PHE A 29 -5.40 -5.72 2.69
N TYR A 30 -4.19 -5.72 2.16
CA TYR A 30 -3.28 -4.59 2.27
C TYR A 30 -2.44 -4.49 1.00
N ALA A 31 -2.41 -3.32 0.40
CA ALA A 31 -1.51 -3.02 -0.70
C ALA A 31 -0.93 -1.64 -0.47
N ALA A 32 0.35 -1.47 -0.76
CA ALA A 32 1.02 -0.20 -0.52
C ALA A 32 2.07 0.07 -1.58
N HIS A 33 2.32 1.33 -1.84
CA HIS A 33 3.39 1.77 -2.72
C HIS A 33 4.05 3.02 -2.13
N PRO A 34 5.38 3.08 -2.11
CA PRO A 34 6.05 4.26 -1.57
C PRO A 34 5.86 5.47 -2.47
N VAL A 35 5.81 6.64 -1.84
CA VAL A 35 5.85 7.93 -2.51
C VAL A 35 7.27 8.48 -2.32
N GLU A 36 7.90 8.84 -3.44
CA GLU A 36 9.31 9.26 -3.42
C GLU A 36 9.44 10.72 -3.77
N SER A 37 10.44 11.37 -3.16
CA SER A 37 10.84 12.71 -3.52
C SER A 37 11.59 12.68 -4.86
N PRO A 38 11.79 13.86 -5.50
CA PRO A 38 12.52 13.92 -6.77
C PRO A 38 13.94 13.34 -6.71
N ASP A 39 14.57 13.34 -5.54
CA ASP A 39 15.90 12.78 -5.36
C ASP A 39 15.90 11.31 -4.95
N GLY A 40 14.72 10.65 -5.01
CA GLY A 40 14.63 9.22 -4.80
C GLY A 40 14.44 8.76 -3.38
N HIS A 41 14.23 9.66 -2.43
CA HIS A 41 13.99 9.27 -1.04
C HIS A 41 12.51 8.96 -0.80
N ARG A 42 12.25 7.93 -0.03
CA ARG A 42 10.88 7.60 0.37
C ARG A 42 10.43 8.56 1.46
N VAL A 43 9.37 9.30 1.18
CA VAL A 43 8.84 10.32 2.11
C VAL A 43 7.49 9.94 2.67
N ALA A 44 6.78 9.00 2.03
CA ALA A 44 5.46 8.58 2.46
C ALA A 44 5.14 7.21 1.86
N VAL A 45 4.03 6.65 2.28
CA VAL A 45 3.50 5.39 1.73
C VAL A 45 2.02 5.60 1.44
N LEU A 46 1.61 5.26 0.23
CA LEU A 46 0.20 5.24 -0.16
C LEU A 46 -0.29 3.81 -0.04
N SER A 47 -1.33 3.58 0.75
CA SER A 47 -1.82 2.23 0.99
C SER A 47 -3.33 2.13 0.78
N VAL A 48 -3.76 0.92 0.44
CA VAL A 48 -5.16 0.54 0.30
C VAL A 48 -5.39 -0.66 1.19
N VAL A 49 -6.47 -0.63 1.98
CA VAL A 49 -6.81 -1.72 2.88
C VAL A 49 -8.27 -2.10 2.70
N ASP A 50 -8.60 -3.33 3.08
CA ASP A 50 -9.99 -3.79 3.08
C ASP A 50 -10.17 -4.83 4.18
N THR A 51 -11.41 -5.02 4.60
CA THR A 51 -11.78 -5.99 5.63
C THR A 51 -12.10 -7.35 5.05
N VAL A 52 -12.06 -7.50 3.73
CA VAL A 52 -12.20 -8.80 3.07
C VAL A 52 -10.93 -9.09 2.28
N PRO A 53 -10.53 -10.37 2.19
CA PRO A 53 -9.42 -10.73 1.31
C PRO A 53 -9.79 -10.41 -0.14
N ARG A 54 -8.79 -10.01 -0.93
CA ARG A 54 -9.03 -9.80 -2.36
C ARG A 54 -7.75 -10.00 -3.14
N ASP A 55 -7.92 -10.41 -4.39
CA ASP A 55 -6.82 -10.45 -5.34
C ASP A 55 -6.56 -9.06 -5.87
N PHE A 56 -5.30 -8.79 -6.17
CA PHE A 56 -4.88 -7.49 -6.69
C PHE A 56 -4.17 -7.74 -8.01
N SER A 57 -4.82 -7.37 -9.10
CA SER A 57 -4.28 -7.62 -10.44
C SER A 57 -3.07 -6.75 -10.72
N ALA A 58 -2.31 -7.12 -11.77
CA ALA A 58 -1.20 -6.28 -12.22
C ALA A 58 -1.68 -4.90 -12.63
N ALA A 59 -2.86 -4.81 -13.23
CA ALA A 59 -3.45 -3.52 -13.60
C ALA A 59 -3.75 -2.67 -12.38
N GLU A 60 -4.30 -3.28 -11.32
CA GLU A 60 -4.59 -2.56 -10.07
C GLU A 60 -3.31 -2.12 -9.37
N ALA A 61 -2.28 -2.98 -9.37
CA ALA A 61 -0.99 -2.60 -8.80
C ALA A 61 -0.37 -1.45 -9.58
N GLY A 62 -0.51 -1.45 -10.91
CA GLY A 62 -0.06 -0.35 -11.75
C GLY A 62 -0.80 0.94 -11.46
N ALA A 63 -2.12 0.85 -11.22
CA ALA A 63 -2.91 2.02 -10.86
C ALA A 63 -2.46 2.61 -9.52
N LEU A 64 -2.17 1.77 -8.53
CA LEU A 64 -1.67 2.23 -7.24
C LEU A 64 -0.32 2.93 -7.40
N ARG A 65 0.57 2.37 -8.22
CA ARG A 65 1.86 2.98 -8.50
C ARG A 65 1.68 4.35 -9.17
N GLN A 66 0.76 4.46 -10.12
CA GLN A 66 0.46 5.73 -10.78
C GLN A 66 -0.06 6.77 -9.80
N LEU A 67 -0.93 6.36 -8.89
CA LEU A 67 -1.43 7.27 -7.85
C LEU A 67 -0.28 7.76 -6.96
N ALA A 68 0.64 6.86 -6.60
CA ALA A 68 1.78 7.25 -5.78
C ALA A 68 2.66 8.26 -6.52
N LEU A 69 2.86 8.09 -7.83
CA LEU A 69 3.60 9.05 -8.63
C LEU A 69 2.89 10.40 -8.68
N GLN A 70 1.56 10.40 -8.82
CA GLN A 70 0.78 11.64 -8.85
C GLN A 70 0.84 12.36 -7.50
N VAL A 71 0.76 11.62 -6.40
CA VAL A 71 0.90 12.22 -5.07
C VAL A 71 2.28 12.85 -4.91
N GLY A 72 3.32 12.16 -5.37
CA GLY A 72 4.67 12.72 -5.34
C GLY A 72 4.77 14.00 -6.14
N THR A 73 4.18 14.04 -7.33
CA THR A 73 4.15 15.24 -8.17
C THR A 73 3.47 16.39 -7.44
N ILE A 74 2.33 16.14 -6.80
CA ILE A 74 1.61 17.17 -6.06
C ILE A 74 2.43 17.69 -4.90
N LEU A 75 3.06 16.79 -4.13
CA LEU A 75 3.84 17.16 -2.95
C LEU A 75 5.07 17.99 -3.31
N PHE A 76 5.69 17.72 -4.47
CA PHE A 76 6.95 18.33 -4.84
C PHE A 76 6.83 19.21 -6.08
N ASP A 77 5.63 19.67 -6.40
CA ASP A 77 5.38 20.43 -7.62
C ASP A 77 6.14 21.76 -7.64
N ASP A 78 6.38 22.33 -6.48
CA ASP A 78 7.08 23.61 -6.37
C ASP A 78 8.61 23.48 -6.31
N TYR A 79 9.10 22.28 -6.41
CA TYR A 79 10.53 22.02 -6.39
C TYR A 79 11.11 22.11 -7.79
#